data_582baf183118fef2232784c9b50606ce
#
_entry.id   582baf183118fef2232784c9b50606ce
#
_cell.length_a   1.000
_cell.length_b   1.000
_cell.length_c   1.000
_cell.angle_alpha   90.00
_cell.angle_beta   90.00
_cell.angle_gamma   90.00
#
_symmetry.space_group_name_H-M   'P 1'
#
loop_
_entity.id
_entity.type
_entity.pdbx_description
1 polymer ?
#
loop_
_entity_poly.entity_id
_entity_poly.type
_entity_poly.pdbx_seq_one_letter_code
_entity_poly.pdbx_strand_id
1 'polypeptide(L)'
;MINLVNVRSTFLTDEMVMPPLGLLYLKAALTRRGIDSKFIDLSNGDELPTNGQFYISATTPQIEEAKKLSKKGYTVIGGPHASVDPHSLIDYFDCVVVGEGEDVIPKIAIHKLRGIVYADRIRELDKLPFPDRDPVSDYKYFINGQRATTMVTSRGCTGKCSFCCKAVMNKGIFFRSAENVVEELTLIKNHYGYEAVMFYDDSLAMKKGRLIEICKGLKQLKMTWRCFARSDQVDYELLAMMADSGCYEILFGIESGSNQILKNIRKHETREQHINAVILSKIAGIRVKALMIVGLPGETPETIQESKSFIQAAEPDDLDVTVLSVYKGCDIYNNPDRYELTFSDPTWYKGKPGEYPCSVDTPAMKSDEIVEAREMLWKTFNAL
;
A
#
# COMPACT_ATOMS: atom_id res chain seq x y z
N MET A 1 26.70 -4.90 -14.49
CA MET A 1 25.32 -4.49 -14.80
C MET A 1 24.50 -4.55 -13.53
N ILE A 2 23.59 -3.60 -13.32
CA ILE A 2 22.67 -3.55 -12.20
C ILE A 2 21.36 -4.24 -12.60
N ASN A 3 20.88 -5.14 -11.74
CA ASN A 3 19.62 -5.82 -11.90
C ASN A 3 18.67 -5.40 -10.79
N LEU A 4 17.57 -4.73 -11.13
CA LEU A 4 16.47 -4.39 -10.24
C LEU A 4 15.51 -5.56 -10.23
N VAL A 5 15.38 -6.25 -9.09
CA VAL A 5 14.69 -7.53 -9.01
C VAL A 5 13.38 -7.39 -8.24
N ASN A 6 12.27 -7.67 -8.93
CA ASN A 6 10.97 -7.91 -8.31
C ASN A 6 10.91 -9.38 -7.89
N VAL A 7 10.80 -9.63 -6.59
CA VAL A 7 10.68 -11.00 -6.06
C VAL A 7 9.22 -11.44 -6.05
N ARG A 8 9.00 -12.74 -6.08
CA ARG A 8 7.67 -13.33 -6.12
C ARG A 8 6.82 -12.92 -4.90
N SER A 9 5.54 -12.76 -5.17
CA SER A 9 4.49 -12.48 -4.17
C SER A 9 3.55 -13.68 -4.03
N THR A 10 4.08 -14.81 -3.58
CA THR A 10 3.40 -16.11 -3.52
C THR A 10 2.10 -16.13 -2.71
N PHE A 11 1.82 -15.05 -1.99
CA PHE A 11 0.58 -14.83 -1.25
C PHE A 11 -0.53 -14.18 -2.11
N LEU A 12 -0.22 -13.70 -3.32
CA LEU A 12 -1.20 -13.16 -4.26
C LEU A 12 -1.72 -14.24 -5.19
N THR A 13 -2.99 -14.16 -5.54
CA THR A 13 -3.60 -15.02 -6.57
C THR A 13 -3.03 -14.71 -7.96
N ASP A 14 -2.79 -13.42 -8.24
CA ASP A 14 -2.08 -12.93 -9.42
C ASP A 14 -0.92 -12.06 -8.98
N GLU A 15 0.30 -12.55 -9.15
CA GLU A 15 1.52 -11.86 -8.73
C GLU A 15 1.87 -10.65 -9.61
N MET A 16 1.26 -10.56 -10.82
CA MET A 16 1.50 -9.48 -11.79
C MET A 16 0.38 -8.44 -11.80
N VAL A 17 -0.55 -8.49 -10.87
CA VAL A 17 -1.70 -7.58 -10.83
C VAL A 17 -1.30 -6.12 -10.64
N MET A 18 -0.17 -5.85 -9.99
CA MET A 18 0.30 -4.49 -9.72
C MET A 18 1.78 -4.32 -10.02
N PRO A 19 2.15 -3.29 -10.81
CA PRO A 19 3.55 -3.01 -11.09
C PRO A 19 4.31 -2.61 -9.81
N PRO A 20 5.56 -3.07 -9.62
CA PRO A 20 6.39 -2.75 -8.45
C PRO A 20 6.94 -1.32 -8.55
N LEU A 21 6.09 -0.34 -8.31
CA LEU A 21 6.34 1.09 -8.56
C LEU A 21 7.66 1.60 -7.94
N GLY A 22 8.04 1.10 -6.75
CA GLY A 22 9.29 1.46 -6.10
C GLY A 22 10.52 1.13 -6.95
N LEU A 23 10.56 -0.05 -7.57
CA LEU A 23 11.67 -0.44 -8.46
C LEU A 23 11.70 0.39 -9.75
N LEU A 24 10.52 0.79 -10.26
CA LEU A 24 10.42 1.65 -11.44
C LEU A 24 10.94 3.07 -11.17
N TYR A 25 10.72 3.60 -9.95
CA TYR A 25 11.35 4.84 -9.49
C TYR A 25 12.88 4.70 -9.39
N LEU A 26 13.37 3.59 -8.84
CA LEU A 26 14.82 3.33 -8.76
C LEU A 26 15.45 3.23 -10.16
N LYS A 27 14.77 2.58 -11.10
CA LYS A 27 15.22 2.50 -12.51
C LYS A 27 15.37 3.89 -13.10
N ALA A 28 14.35 4.73 -12.98
CA ALA A 28 14.38 6.12 -13.46
C ALA A 28 15.47 6.95 -12.78
N ALA A 29 15.69 6.77 -11.47
CA ALA A 29 16.75 7.46 -10.72
C ALA A 29 18.17 7.06 -11.17
N LEU A 30 18.38 5.78 -11.48
CA LEU A 30 19.65 5.28 -12.05
C LEU A 30 19.86 5.85 -13.46
N THR A 31 18.87 5.76 -14.34
CA THR A 31 18.92 6.29 -15.72
C THR A 31 19.25 7.78 -15.73
N ARG A 32 18.64 8.59 -14.84
CA ARG A 32 18.95 10.03 -14.71
C ARG A 32 20.42 10.30 -14.35
N ARG A 33 21.11 9.34 -13.75
CA ARG A 33 22.55 9.41 -13.41
C ARG A 33 23.45 8.75 -14.44
N GLY A 34 22.90 8.33 -15.59
CA GLY A 34 23.67 7.63 -16.64
C GLY A 34 24.09 6.21 -16.24
N ILE A 35 23.37 5.58 -15.29
CA ILE A 35 23.67 4.24 -14.82
C ILE A 35 22.67 3.27 -15.42
N ASP A 36 23.14 2.37 -16.27
CA ASP A 36 22.30 1.36 -16.89
C ASP A 36 21.84 0.30 -15.88
N SER A 37 20.56 -0.05 -15.96
CA SER A 37 19.98 -1.09 -15.14
C SER A 37 18.94 -1.91 -15.92
N LYS A 38 18.88 -3.21 -15.61
CA LYS A 38 17.88 -4.13 -16.12
C LYS A 38 16.82 -4.38 -15.04
N PHE A 39 15.56 -4.35 -15.40
CA PHE A 39 14.47 -4.83 -14.55
C PHE A 39 14.27 -6.33 -14.79
N ILE A 40 14.09 -7.08 -13.72
CA ILE A 40 13.87 -8.53 -13.72
C ILE A 40 12.67 -8.82 -12.84
N ASP A 41 11.67 -9.46 -13.39
CA ASP A 41 10.47 -9.86 -12.65
C ASP A 41 10.38 -11.37 -12.50
N LEU A 42 10.68 -11.85 -11.30
CA LEU A 42 10.57 -13.29 -11.00
C LEU A 42 9.12 -13.79 -10.97
N SER A 43 8.15 -12.88 -10.80
CA SER A 43 6.72 -13.23 -10.90
C SER A 43 6.30 -13.49 -12.35
N ASN A 44 6.99 -12.88 -13.31
CA ASN A 44 6.77 -13.08 -14.75
C ASN A 44 7.59 -14.26 -15.31
N GLY A 45 8.37 -14.95 -14.48
CA GLY A 45 9.22 -16.05 -14.90
C GLY A 45 10.56 -15.63 -15.49
N ASP A 46 10.99 -14.38 -15.32
CA ASP A 46 12.31 -13.92 -15.76
C ASP A 46 13.42 -14.70 -15.06
N GLU A 47 14.49 -14.98 -15.80
CA GLU A 47 15.67 -15.65 -15.25
C GLU A 47 16.70 -14.64 -14.72
N LEU A 48 17.28 -14.97 -13.56
CA LEU A 48 18.37 -14.18 -12.98
C LEU A 48 19.69 -14.48 -13.71
N PRO A 49 20.46 -13.44 -14.09
CA PRO A 49 21.80 -13.64 -14.60
C PRO A 49 22.71 -14.26 -13.53
N THR A 50 23.75 -14.98 -13.97
CA THR A 50 24.70 -15.64 -13.08
C THR A 50 25.60 -14.66 -12.31
N ASN A 51 25.80 -13.46 -12.85
CA ASN A 51 26.69 -12.43 -12.31
C ASN A 51 26.06 -11.05 -12.38
N GLY A 52 26.40 -10.17 -11.43
CA GLY A 52 25.95 -8.78 -11.42
C GLY A 52 25.79 -8.20 -10.03
N GLN A 53 25.15 -7.05 -10.00
CA GLN A 53 24.65 -6.41 -8.79
C GLN A 53 23.12 -6.61 -8.78
N PHE A 54 22.56 -7.05 -7.66
CA PHE A 54 21.13 -7.33 -7.51
C PHE A 54 20.52 -6.40 -6.47
N TYR A 55 19.59 -5.59 -6.90
CA TYR A 55 18.87 -4.61 -6.08
C TYR A 55 17.42 -5.08 -5.91
N ILE A 56 17.07 -5.43 -4.70
CA ILE A 56 15.82 -6.12 -4.36
C ILE A 56 14.96 -5.18 -3.52
N SER A 57 13.67 -5.10 -3.82
CA SER A 57 12.69 -4.46 -2.93
C SER A 57 11.73 -5.52 -2.42
N ALA A 58 11.55 -5.58 -1.08
CA ALA A 58 10.69 -6.59 -0.48
C ALA A 58 9.80 -6.03 0.63
N THR A 59 8.56 -6.48 0.65
CA THR A 59 7.65 -6.39 1.80
C THR A 59 7.89 -7.56 2.75
N THR A 60 7.33 -7.52 3.96
CA THR A 60 7.49 -8.60 4.94
C THR A 60 7.08 -9.98 4.38
N PRO A 61 5.95 -10.14 3.68
CA PRO A 61 5.58 -11.43 3.07
C PRO A 61 6.52 -11.94 1.97
N GLN A 62 7.34 -11.07 1.38
CA GLN A 62 8.27 -11.42 0.30
C GLN A 62 9.69 -11.75 0.80
N ILE A 63 9.95 -11.58 2.11
CA ILE A 63 11.34 -11.57 2.59
C ILE A 63 12.04 -12.91 2.42
N GLU A 64 11.33 -14.03 2.59
CA GLU A 64 11.91 -15.36 2.39
C GLU A 64 12.27 -15.62 0.93
N GLU A 65 11.47 -15.12 -0.01
CA GLU A 65 11.81 -15.17 -1.45
C GLU A 65 13.03 -14.29 -1.74
N ALA A 66 13.12 -13.11 -1.13
CA ALA A 66 14.27 -12.23 -1.28
C ALA A 66 15.57 -12.87 -0.73
N LYS A 67 15.52 -13.55 0.42
CA LYS A 67 16.68 -14.24 1.02
C LYS A 67 17.26 -15.34 0.13
N LYS A 68 16.47 -15.98 -0.74
CA LYS A 68 16.95 -16.95 -1.73
C LYS A 68 17.94 -16.35 -2.74
N LEU A 69 17.92 -15.03 -2.89
CA LEU A 69 18.81 -14.28 -3.78
C LEU A 69 20.12 -13.86 -3.09
N SER A 70 20.25 -14.08 -1.77
CA SER A 70 21.47 -13.78 -1.04
C SER A 70 22.67 -14.51 -1.67
N LYS A 71 23.84 -13.88 -1.67
CA LYS A 71 25.09 -14.48 -2.16
C LYS A 71 25.17 -14.73 -3.69
N LYS A 72 24.24 -14.22 -4.49
CA LYS A 72 24.27 -14.31 -5.97
C LYS A 72 25.14 -13.24 -6.65
N GLY A 73 26.09 -12.63 -5.93
CA GLY A 73 26.92 -11.52 -6.36
C GLY A 73 26.85 -10.39 -5.33
N TYR A 74 26.97 -9.13 -5.75
CA TYR A 74 26.72 -8.01 -4.84
C TYR A 74 25.22 -7.75 -4.71
N THR A 75 24.70 -7.87 -3.50
CA THR A 75 23.26 -7.83 -3.23
C THR A 75 22.87 -6.65 -2.34
N VAL A 76 21.85 -5.92 -2.74
CA VAL A 76 21.27 -4.80 -2.01
C VAL A 76 19.80 -5.07 -1.78
N ILE A 77 19.33 -4.92 -0.54
CA ILE A 77 17.91 -5.04 -0.23
C ILE A 77 17.38 -3.73 0.35
N GLY A 78 16.18 -3.35 -0.06
CA GLY A 78 15.43 -2.21 0.44
C GLY A 78 13.94 -2.49 0.53
N GLY A 79 13.14 -1.45 0.67
CA GLY A 79 11.69 -1.52 0.75
C GLY A 79 11.15 -1.57 2.18
N PRO A 80 9.84 -1.84 2.36
CA PRO A 80 9.18 -1.74 3.65
C PRO A 80 9.78 -2.64 4.73
N HIS A 81 10.08 -3.91 4.44
CA HIS A 81 10.66 -4.82 5.44
C HIS A 81 12.05 -4.38 5.88
N ALA A 82 12.94 -4.05 4.94
CA ALA A 82 14.28 -3.57 5.26
C ALA A 82 14.26 -2.29 6.11
N SER A 83 13.21 -1.46 5.95
CA SER A 83 13.05 -0.22 6.71
C SER A 83 12.60 -0.42 8.16
N VAL A 84 11.96 -1.54 8.49
CA VAL A 84 11.50 -1.86 9.86
C VAL A 84 12.40 -2.84 10.58
N ASP A 85 13.06 -3.73 9.87
CA ASP A 85 13.91 -4.78 10.45
C ASP A 85 15.22 -4.98 9.67
N PRO A 86 16.06 -3.92 9.57
CA PRO A 86 17.29 -4.00 8.79
C PRO A 86 18.31 -4.98 9.37
N HIS A 87 18.32 -5.17 10.70
CA HIS A 87 19.28 -6.03 11.37
C HIS A 87 19.07 -7.51 11.07
N SER A 88 17.86 -7.95 10.80
CA SER A 88 17.58 -9.35 10.40
C SER A 88 18.09 -9.70 9.01
N LEU A 89 18.55 -8.71 8.23
CA LEU A 89 18.92 -8.84 6.83
C LEU A 89 20.43 -8.72 6.58
N ILE A 90 21.20 -8.20 7.55
CA ILE A 90 22.62 -7.86 7.34
C ILE A 90 23.50 -9.08 7.05
N ASP A 91 23.12 -10.25 7.56
CA ASP A 91 23.86 -11.50 7.32
C ASP A 91 23.55 -12.13 5.95
N TYR A 92 22.48 -11.67 5.30
CA TYR A 92 22.04 -12.18 3.99
C TYR A 92 22.48 -11.30 2.84
N PHE A 93 22.53 -9.97 3.02
CA PHE A 93 22.75 -9.01 1.94
C PHE A 93 23.96 -8.14 2.21
N ASP A 94 24.69 -7.76 1.15
CA ASP A 94 25.85 -6.90 1.26
C ASP A 94 25.50 -5.49 1.73
N CYS A 95 24.32 -4.99 1.34
CA CYS A 95 23.83 -3.68 1.72
C CYS A 95 22.33 -3.72 2.00
N VAL A 96 21.91 -3.10 3.10
CA VAL A 96 20.51 -2.97 3.50
C VAL A 96 20.15 -1.50 3.51
N VAL A 97 19.15 -1.10 2.72
CA VAL A 97 18.71 0.31 2.60
C VAL A 97 17.47 0.53 3.44
N VAL A 98 17.58 1.45 4.40
CA VAL A 98 16.47 1.90 5.27
C VAL A 98 15.94 3.22 4.75
N GLY A 99 14.65 3.29 4.38
CA GLY A 99 14.01 4.50 3.88
C GLY A 99 13.89 4.58 2.36
N GLU A 100 13.92 5.80 1.80
CA GLU A 100 13.68 6.06 0.38
C GLU A 100 14.95 5.87 -0.45
N GLY A 101 14.91 4.99 -1.44
CA GLY A 101 16.10 4.53 -2.16
C GLY A 101 16.60 5.43 -3.28
N GLU A 102 15.79 6.35 -3.82
CA GLU A 102 16.05 7.03 -5.08
C GLU A 102 17.34 7.86 -5.11
N ASP A 103 17.69 8.49 -3.97
CA ASP A 103 18.89 9.31 -3.87
C ASP A 103 20.15 8.52 -3.46
N VAL A 104 19.98 7.39 -2.77
CA VAL A 104 21.13 6.60 -2.26
C VAL A 104 21.53 5.46 -3.18
N ILE A 105 20.58 4.85 -3.91
CA ILE A 105 20.84 3.72 -4.81
C ILE A 105 21.89 4.04 -5.87
N PRO A 106 21.91 5.20 -6.54
CA PRO A 106 23.00 5.54 -7.47
C PRO A 106 24.37 5.56 -6.81
N LYS A 107 24.48 6.04 -5.56
CA LYS A 107 25.74 6.06 -4.81
C LYS A 107 26.18 4.64 -4.43
N ILE A 108 25.24 3.80 -3.97
CA ILE A 108 25.50 2.39 -3.66
C ILE A 108 25.99 1.66 -4.91
N ALA A 109 25.38 1.94 -6.07
CA ALA A 109 25.73 1.31 -7.34
C ALA A 109 27.16 1.60 -7.77
N ILE A 110 27.61 2.82 -7.58
CA ILE A 110 28.96 3.27 -7.95
C ILE A 110 30.01 2.73 -6.96
N HIS A 111 29.73 2.89 -5.65
CA HIS A 111 30.75 2.66 -4.59
C HIS A 111 30.65 1.27 -3.94
N LYS A 112 29.63 0.47 -4.25
CA LYS A 112 29.34 -0.84 -3.64
C LYS A 112 29.39 -0.78 -2.11
N LEU A 113 28.62 0.16 -1.54
CA LEU A 113 28.53 0.35 -0.09
C LEU A 113 28.02 -0.94 0.58
N ARG A 114 28.53 -1.24 1.78
CA ARG A 114 28.17 -2.42 2.56
C ARG A 114 27.56 -2.02 3.90
N GLY A 115 26.79 -2.94 4.50
CA GLY A 115 26.16 -2.71 5.79
C GLY A 115 24.81 -2.00 5.65
N ILE A 116 24.34 -1.39 6.74
CA ILE A 116 23.05 -0.69 6.76
C ILE A 116 23.25 0.75 6.33
N VAL A 117 22.54 1.18 5.30
CA VAL A 117 22.53 2.55 4.77
C VAL A 117 21.19 3.20 5.08
N TYR A 118 21.20 4.25 5.89
CA TYR A 118 20.03 5.05 6.20
C TYR A 118 19.86 6.15 5.17
N ALA A 119 18.75 6.11 4.43
CA ALA A 119 18.42 7.12 3.43
C ALA A 119 17.65 8.28 4.07
N ASP A 120 17.96 9.50 3.63
CA ASP A 120 17.22 10.67 4.02
C ASP A 120 15.81 10.68 3.40
N ARG A 121 14.89 11.36 4.07
CA ARG A 121 13.53 11.56 3.57
C ARG A 121 13.54 12.54 2.40
N ILE A 122 13.00 12.13 1.26
CA ILE A 122 12.83 12.98 0.08
C ILE A 122 11.67 13.94 0.32
N ARG A 123 11.96 15.25 0.35
CA ARG A 123 10.98 16.29 0.66
C ARG A 123 10.37 16.92 -0.59
N GLU A 124 11.16 17.05 -1.65
CA GLU A 124 10.78 17.70 -2.92
C GLU A 124 10.44 16.61 -3.96
N LEU A 125 9.23 16.06 -3.87
CA LEU A 125 8.82 14.93 -4.69
C LEU A 125 8.76 15.26 -6.19
N ASP A 126 8.52 16.51 -6.57
CA ASP A 126 8.50 16.96 -7.97
C ASP A 126 9.89 16.88 -8.64
N LYS A 127 10.95 16.80 -7.84
CA LYS A 127 12.31 16.62 -8.37
C LYS A 127 12.65 15.16 -8.71
N LEU A 128 11.82 14.22 -8.29
CA LEU A 128 12.01 12.83 -8.68
C LEU A 128 11.68 12.64 -10.16
N PRO A 129 12.43 11.79 -10.88
CA PRO A 129 12.00 11.38 -12.21
C PRO A 129 10.71 10.57 -12.11
N PHE A 130 9.87 10.64 -13.14
CA PHE A 130 8.71 9.74 -13.22
C PHE A 130 9.18 8.29 -13.32
N PRO A 131 8.44 7.33 -12.75
CA PRO A 131 8.82 5.93 -12.80
C PRO A 131 8.86 5.43 -14.26
N ASP A 132 9.90 4.68 -14.60
CA ASP A 132 10.06 4.06 -15.90
C ASP A 132 9.13 2.85 -16.01
N ARG A 133 8.05 2.96 -16.78
CA ARG A 133 7.03 1.92 -16.93
C ARG A 133 7.22 0.99 -18.11
N ASP A 134 8.26 1.20 -18.94
CA ASP A 134 8.53 0.31 -20.08
C ASP A 134 8.64 -1.17 -19.69
N PRO A 135 9.34 -1.52 -18.58
CA PRO A 135 9.51 -2.92 -18.20
C PRO A 135 8.23 -3.65 -17.77
N VAL A 136 7.16 -2.91 -17.47
CA VAL A 136 5.88 -3.45 -16.97
C VAL A 136 4.73 -3.20 -17.95
N SER A 137 5.05 -2.92 -19.20
CA SER A 137 4.06 -2.68 -20.24
C SER A 137 3.09 -3.84 -20.44
N ASP A 138 3.50 -5.06 -20.12
CA ASP A 138 2.69 -6.27 -20.31
C ASP A 138 1.83 -6.65 -19.07
N TYR A 139 1.93 -5.89 -17.96
CA TYR A 139 1.11 -6.12 -16.79
C TYR A 139 -0.38 -5.94 -17.09
N LYS A 140 -1.18 -6.92 -16.66
CA LYS A 140 -2.63 -6.99 -16.91
C LYS A 140 -3.41 -6.49 -15.70
N TYR A 141 -3.23 -5.21 -15.36
CA TYR A 141 -4.02 -4.57 -14.33
C TYR A 141 -5.15 -3.75 -14.97
N PHE A 142 -6.36 -3.92 -14.48
CA PHE A 142 -7.56 -3.28 -15.03
C PHE A 142 -8.38 -2.61 -13.91
N ILE A 143 -8.98 -1.48 -14.23
CA ILE A 143 -9.99 -0.79 -13.43
C ILE A 143 -11.20 -0.58 -14.32
N ASN A 144 -12.36 -1.11 -13.94
CA ASN A 144 -13.59 -1.03 -14.75
C ASN A 144 -13.38 -1.45 -16.22
N GLY A 145 -12.64 -2.54 -16.44
CA GLY A 145 -12.34 -3.05 -17.77
C GLY A 145 -11.30 -2.27 -18.57
N GLN A 146 -10.82 -1.14 -18.09
CA GLN A 146 -9.82 -0.30 -18.71
C GLN A 146 -8.41 -0.65 -18.23
N ARG A 147 -7.44 -0.67 -19.13
CA ARG A 147 -6.04 -0.95 -18.80
C ARG A 147 -5.50 0.12 -17.86
N ALA A 148 -4.99 -0.32 -16.72
CA ALA A 148 -4.62 0.54 -15.62
C ALA A 148 -3.15 0.41 -15.20
N THR A 149 -2.64 1.44 -14.53
CA THR A 149 -1.37 1.40 -13.80
C THR A 149 -1.52 2.03 -12.42
N THR A 150 -0.45 2.03 -11.63
CA THR A 150 -0.41 2.65 -10.30
C THR A 150 0.38 3.96 -10.32
N MET A 151 0.05 4.85 -9.39
CA MET A 151 0.73 6.14 -9.21
C MET A 151 0.76 6.53 -7.74
N VAL A 152 1.79 7.25 -7.32
CA VAL A 152 1.90 7.88 -6.01
C VAL A 152 2.06 9.38 -6.18
N THR A 153 1.21 10.16 -5.53
CA THR A 153 1.21 11.63 -5.61
C THR A 153 1.61 12.30 -4.30
N SER A 154 1.63 11.54 -3.21
CA SER A 154 2.10 11.98 -1.91
C SER A 154 2.73 10.83 -1.15
N ARG A 155 3.54 11.11 -0.15
CA ARG A 155 4.20 10.13 0.71
C ARG A 155 4.00 10.52 2.17
N GLY A 156 3.39 9.63 2.94
CA GLY A 156 3.06 9.81 4.36
C GLY A 156 1.60 10.13 4.61
N CYS A 157 1.16 9.93 5.85
CA CYS A 157 -0.22 10.11 6.30
C CYS A 157 -0.27 10.82 7.65
N THR A 158 -1.29 11.65 7.86
CA THR A 158 -1.57 12.33 9.15
C THR A 158 -2.04 11.38 10.24
N GLY A 159 -2.63 10.24 9.87
CA GLY A 159 -3.21 9.27 10.80
C GLY A 159 -2.17 8.73 11.80
N LYS A 160 -2.61 8.37 13.02
CA LYS A 160 -1.78 7.78 14.07
C LYS A 160 -2.25 6.38 14.46
N CYS A 161 -2.84 5.67 13.49
CA CYS A 161 -3.40 4.33 13.71
C CYS A 161 -2.34 3.38 14.25
N SER A 162 -2.66 2.68 15.34
CA SER A 162 -1.70 1.88 16.11
C SER A 162 -1.21 0.62 15.36
N PHE A 163 -2.02 0.10 14.46
CA PHE A 163 -1.69 -1.06 13.63
C PHE A 163 -0.87 -0.72 12.37
N CYS A 164 -0.83 0.58 12.00
CA CYS A 164 -0.23 0.99 10.74
C CYS A 164 1.31 1.03 10.83
N CYS A 165 1.96 0.29 9.94
CA CYS A 165 3.41 0.30 9.82
C CYS A 165 3.86 1.41 8.86
N LYS A 166 4.34 2.53 9.40
CA LYS A 166 4.81 3.70 8.64
C LYS A 166 6.33 3.75 8.51
N ALA A 167 6.98 2.61 8.45
CA ALA A 167 8.44 2.50 8.53
C ALA A 167 9.20 3.41 7.58
N VAL A 168 8.76 3.47 6.34
CA VAL A 168 9.39 4.30 5.30
C VAL A 168 8.87 5.74 5.38
N MET A 169 7.62 5.95 5.79
CA MET A 169 6.87 7.21 5.60
C MET A 169 6.56 7.98 6.90
N ASN A 170 7.20 7.65 8.03
CA ASN A 170 6.83 8.20 9.35
C ASN A 170 7.37 9.61 9.67
N LYS A 171 8.20 10.19 8.79
CA LYS A 171 8.85 11.49 9.03
C LYS A 171 8.29 12.60 8.14
N GLY A 172 7.01 12.96 8.36
CA GLY A 172 6.35 14.03 7.63
C GLY A 172 5.57 13.57 6.39
N ILE A 173 4.79 14.50 5.85
CA ILE A 173 3.97 14.29 4.67
C ILE A 173 4.45 15.23 3.58
N PHE A 174 4.75 14.69 2.43
CA PHE A 174 5.24 15.42 1.27
C PHE A 174 4.34 15.16 0.07
N PHE A 175 4.08 16.19 -0.70
CA PHE A 175 3.16 16.16 -1.82
C PHE A 175 3.89 16.58 -3.09
N ARG A 176 3.55 15.95 -4.19
CA ARG A 176 3.83 16.46 -5.53
C ARG A 176 2.85 17.59 -5.82
N SER A 177 3.25 18.57 -6.63
CA SER A 177 2.31 19.59 -7.14
C SER A 177 1.23 18.94 -8.00
N ALA A 178 0.09 19.61 -8.15
CA ALA A 178 -0.96 19.12 -9.04
C ALA A 178 -0.49 19.08 -10.49
N GLU A 179 0.30 20.07 -10.90
CA GLU A 179 0.90 20.19 -12.23
C GLU A 179 1.80 18.98 -12.54
N ASN A 180 2.71 18.63 -11.62
CA ASN A 180 3.61 17.50 -11.78
C ASN A 180 2.85 16.16 -11.84
N VAL A 181 1.76 16.04 -11.09
CA VAL A 181 0.87 14.86 -11.15
C VAL A 181 0.18 14.76 -12.50
N VAL A 182 -0.38 15.87 -13.01
CA VAL A 182 -1.07 15.90 -14.31
C VAL A 182 -0.10 15.65 -15.46
N GLU A 183 1.14 16.11 -15.36
CA GLU A 183 2.21 15.82 -16.34
C GLU A 183 2.48 14.30 -16.41
N GLU A 184 2.63 13.60 -15.28
CA GLU A 184 2.80 12.14 -15.28
C GLU A 184 1.55 11.42 -15.79
N LEU A 185 0.33 11.86 -15.42
CA LEU A 185 -0.91 11.30 -15.97
C LEU A 185 -0.99 11.43 -17.47
N THR A 186 -0.53 12.56 -18.02
CA THR A 186 -0.45 12.81 -19.47
C THR A 186 0.51 11.81 -20.13
N LEU A 187 1.67 11.58 -19.52
CA LEU A 187 2.64 10.58 -19.97
C LEU A 187 2.05 9.15 -19.89
N ILE A 188 1.40 8.80 -18.79
CA ILE A 188 0.74 7.51 -18.56
C ILE A 188 -0.28 7.24 -19.67
N LYS A 189 -1.09 8.23 -20.03
CA LYS A 189 -2.11 8.08 -21.07
C LYS A 189 -1.53 8.07 -22.48
N ASN A 190 -0.76 9.09 -22.82
CA ASN A 190 -0.39 9.36 -24.21
C ASN A 190 0.79 8.52 -24.68
N HIS A 191 1.73 8.19 -23.80
CA HIS A 191 2.91 7.40 -24.15
C HIS A 191 2.71 5.90 -23.84
N TYR A 192 2.20 5.58 -22.65
CA TYR A 192 2.04 4.18 -22.24
C TYR A 192 0.67 3.58 -22.58
N GLY A 193 -0.30 4.39 -23.02
CA GLY A 193 -1.62 3.94 -23.44
C GLY A 193 -2.52 3.38 -22.33
N TYR A 194 -2.29 3.79 -21.07
CA TYR A 194 -3.18 3.43 -19.98
C TYR A 194 -4.39 4.36 -19.96
N GLU A 195 -5.56 3.79 -19.71
CA GLU A 195 -6.84 4.50 -19.64
C GLU A 195 -7.31 4.73 -18.21
N ALA A 196 -6.70 4.01 -17.25
CA ALA A 196 -7.05 4.10 -15.86
C ALA A 196 -5.82 4.14 -14.94
N VAL A 197 -6.01 4.70 -13.72
CA VAL A 197 -4.95 4.79 -12.72
C VAL A 197 -5.47 4.50 -11.30
N MET A 198 -4.70 3.75 -10.52
CA MET A 198 -4.86 3.61 -9.08
C MET A 198 -3.89 4.55 -8.36
N PHE A 199 -4.42 5.50 -7.60
CA PHE A 199 -3.60 6.30 -6.70
C PHE A 199 -3.29 5.52 -5.43
N TYR A 200 -2.00 5.24 -5.22
CA TYR A 200 -1.49 4.45 -4.10
C TYR A 200 -1.00 5.32 -2.93
N ASP A 201 -1.54 6.52 -2.84
CA ASP A 201 -1.31 7.41 -1.71
C ASP A 201 -1.90 6.81 -0.43
N ASP A 202 -1.29 7.03 0.73
CA ASP A 202 -1.85 6.59 2.03
C ASP A 202 -3.26 7.18 2.28
N SER A 203 -3.55 8.36 1.75
CA SER A 203 -4.87 8.98 1.58
C SER A 203 -4.78 10.12 0.58
N LEU A 204 -5.48 10.03 -0.53
CA LEU A 204 -5.40 11.04 -1.60
C LEU A 204 -6.04 12.37 -1.21
N ALA A 205 -7.10 12.32 -0.37
CA ALA A 205 -7.93 13.49 -0.02
C ALA A 205 -7.34 14.40 1.07
N MET A 206 -6.11 14.13 1.57
CA MET A 206 -5.48 14.93 2.65
C MET A 206 -5.38 16.43 2.37
N LYS A 207 -5.31 16.85 1.10
CA LYS A 207 -5.29 18.27 0.68
C LYS A 207 -6.38 18.51 -0.36
N LYS A 208 -7.60 18.89 0.08
CA LYS A 208 -8.79 19.10 -0.76
C LYS A 208 -8.47 20.00 -1.98
N GLY A 209 -7.87 21.17 -1.80
CA GLY A 209 -7.57 22.09 -2.90
C GLY A 209 -6.65 21.51 -3.97
N ARG A 210 -5.61 20.75 -3.55
CA ARG A 210 -4.71 20.05 -4.46
C ARG A 210 -5.44 18.96 -5.24
N LEU A 211 -6.28 18.17 -4.58
CA LEU A 211 -7.05 17.12 -5.23
C LEU A 211 -8.02 17.69 -6.27
N ILE A 212 -8.63 18.83 -5.99
CA ILE A 212 -9.47 19.56 -6.95
C ILE A 212 -8.70 19.88 -8.25
N GLU A 213 -7.46 20.38 -8.14
CA GLU A 213 -6.63 20.67 -9.32
C GLU A 213 -6.24 19.37 -10.09
N ILE A 214 -5.94 18.30 -9.39
CA ILE A 214 -5.70 16.98 -10.00
C ILE A 214 -6.97 16.49 -10.74
N CYS A 215 -8.16 16.64 -10.13
CA CYS A 215 -9.43 16.26 -10.76
C CYS A 215 -9.68 17.01 -12.06
N LYS A 216 -9.34 18.30 -12.14
CA LYS A 216 -9.45 19.09 -13.39
C LYS A 216 -8.59 18.48 -14.51
N GLY A 217 -7.37 18.06 -14.20
CA GLY A 217 -6.49 17.39 -15.16
C GLY A 217 -7.02 16.02 -15.58
N LEU A 218 -7.47 15.20 -14.64
CA LEU A 218 -8.06 13.88 -14.91
C LEU A 218 -9.29 13.97 -15.81
N LYS A 219 -10.16 14.97 -15.57
CA LYS A 219 -11.33 15.22 -16.42
C LYS A 219 -10.95 15.53 -17.86
N GLN A 220 -9.93 16.39 -18.07
CA GLN A 220 -9.42 16.71 -19.41
C GLN A 220 -8.83 15.48 -20.11
N LEU A 221 -8.11 14.66 -19.36
CA LEU A 221 -7.53 13.42 -19.85
C LEU A 221 -8.57 12.30 -20.04
N LYS A 222 -9.79 12.43 -19.51
CA LYS A 222 -10.84 11.41 -19.55
C LYS A 222 -10.33 10.06 -19.05
N MET A 223 -9.64 10.05 -17.90
CA MET A 223 -9.11 8.85 -17.29
C MET A 223 -10.06 8.33 -16.20
N THR A 224 -10.24 7.02 -16.14
CA THR A 224 -10.86 6.36 -14.98
C THR A 224 -9.85 6.22 -13.87
N TRP A 225 -10.27 6.40 -12.62
CA TRP A 225 -9.34 6.28 -11.50
C TRP A 225 -9.99 5.80 -10.21
N ARG A 226 -9.17 5.30 -9.31
CA ARG A 226 -9.56 4.95 -7.95
C ARG A 226 -8.47 5.29 -6.95
N CYS A 227 -8.82 5.40 -5.67
CA CYS A 227 -7.88 5.79 -4.64
C CYS A 227 -8.24 5.25 -3.25
N PHE A 228 -7.28 5.31 -2.34
CA PHE A 228 -7.53 5.23 -0.91
C PHE A 228 -7.87 6.62 -0.34
N ALA A 229 -8.81 6.66 0.58
CA ALA A 229 -9.15 7.86 1.33
C ALA A 229 -9.57 7.52 2.77
N ARG A 230 -9.55 8.53 3.64
CA ARG A 230 -10.15 8.50 4.95
C ARG A 230 -11.55 9.13 4.88
N SER A 231 -12.47 8.61 5.66
CA SER A 231 -13.87 9.09 5.67
C SER A 231 -14.01 10.51 6.21
N ASP A 232 -13.10 10.93 7.10
CA ASP A 232 -13.08 12.28 7.67
C ASP A 232 -12.50 13.37 6.72
N GLN A 233 -12.04 12.98 5.52
CA GLN A 233 -11.41 13.87 4.54
C GLN A 233 -12.27 14.16 3.32
N VAL A 234 -13.48 13.63 3.25
CA VAL A 234 -14.38 13.80 2.13
C VAL A 234 -15.67 14.47 2.55
N ASP A 235 -16.21 15.29 1.64
CA ASP A 235 -17.54 15.87 1.71
C ASP A 235 -18.22 15.72 0.34
N TYR A 236 -19.52 16.01 0.26
CA TYR A 236 -20.27 15.82 -0.99
C TYR A 236 -19.71 16.65 -2.16
N GLU A 237 -19.27 17.87 -1.92
CA GLU A 237 -18.71 18.73 -2.98
C GLU A 237 -17.44 18.12 -3.59
N LEU A 238 -16.53 17.63 -2.73
CA LEU A 238 -15.32 16.97 -3.18
C LEU A 238 -15.65 15.68 -3.93
N LEU A 239 -16.56 14.86 -3.39
CA LEU A 239 -16.99 13.59 -4.01
C LEU A 239 -17.65 13.83 -5.37
N ALA A 240 -18.50 14.85 -5.51
CA ALA A 240 -19.10 15.22 -6.79
C ALA A 240 -18.02 15.62 -7.83
N MET A 241 -16.99 16.36 -7.42
CA MET A 241 -15.87 16.70 -8.30
C MET A 241 -15.01 15.48 -8.66
N MET A 242 -14.79 14.57 -7.71
CA MET A 242 -14.09 13.32 -7.97
C MET A 242 -14.86 12.47 -8.99
N ALA A 243 -16.18 12.32 -8.83
CA ALA A 243 -17.04 11.60 -9.77
C ALA A 243 -16.98 12.22 -11.17
N ASP A 244 -17.14 13.55 -11.28
CA ASP A 244 -17.11 14.30 -12.54
C ASP A 244 -15.75 14.19 -13.27
N SER A 245 -14.68 13.89 -12.52
CA SER A 245 -13.34 13.66 -13.07
C SER A 245 -13.00 12.21 -13.39
N GLY A 246 -13.96 11.28 -13.24
CA GLY A 246 -13.80 9.87 -13.58
C GLY A 246 -13.39 8.97 -12.42
N CYS A 247 -13.60 9.39 -11.16
CA CYS A 247 -13.42 8.52 -10.00
C CYS A 247 -14.43 7.37 -10.05
N TYR A 248 -13.93 6.17 -10.26
CA TYR A 248 -14.75 4.96 -10.33
C TYR A 248 -15.04 4.38 -8.95
N GLU A 249 -14.03 4.39 -8.06
CA GLU A 249 -14.11 3.73 -6.77
C GLU A 249 -13.22 4.41 -5.72
N ILE A 250 -13.72 4.50 -4.50
CA ILE A 250 -12.93 4.91 -3.33
C ILE A 250 -12.82 3.72 -2.37
N LEU A 251 -11.60 3.45 -1.90
CA LEU A 251 -11.31 2.46 -0.89
C LEU A 251 -11.17 3.17 0.46
N PHE A 252 -12.18 3.05 1.34
CA PHE A 252 -12.11 3.62 2.69
C PHE A 252 -11.57 2.61 3.69
N GLY A 253 -10.54 3.00 4.43
CA GLY A 253 -10.12 2.28 5.62
C GLY A 253 -11.16 2.50 6.73
N ILE A 254 -12.12 1.61 6.87
CA ILE A 254 -13.15 1.62 7.91
C ILE A 254 -12.58 1.02 9.21
N GLU A 255 -11.86 -0.07 9.07
CA GLU A 255 -11.23 -0.91 10.08
C GLU A 255 -12.25 -1.62 10.98
N SER A 256 -13.16 -0.88 11.66
CA SER A 256 -14.21 -1.43 12.53
C SER A 256 -15.49 -0.61 12.46
N GLY A 257 -16.63 -1.25 12.65
CA GLY A 257 -17.92 -0.57 12.87
C GLY A 257 -18.19 -0.16 14.32
N SER A 258 -17.23 -0.39 15.23
CA SER A 258 -17.33 -0.03 16.64
C SER A 258 -16.52 1.23 16.97
N ASN A 259 -17.19 2.26 17.50
CA ASN A 259 -16.52 3.48 17.95
C ASN A 259 -15.48 3.22 19.06
N GLN A 260 -15.71 2.20 19.91
CA GLN A 260 -14.75 1.83 20.94
C GLN A 260 -13.47 1.27 20.30
N ILE A 261 -13.58 0.38 19.32
CA ILE A 261 -12.43 -0.19 18.60
C ILE A 261 -11.68 0.89 17.82
N LEU A 262 -12.39 1.78 17.10
CA LEU A 262 -11.78 2.90 16.39
C LEU A 262 -10.96 3.80 17.32
N LYS A 263 -11.43 4.03 18.56
CA LYS A 263 -10.70 4.76 19.60
C LYS A 263 -9.46 3.99 20.06
N ASN A 264 -9.59 2.69 20.35
CA ASN A 264 -8.49 1.85 20.81
C ASN A 264 -7.31 1.83 19.83
N ILE A 265 -7.61 1.75 18.52
CA ILE A 265 -6.60 1.77 17.45
C ILE A 265 -6.15 3.18 17.04
N ARG A 266 -6.64 4.22 17.69
CA ARG A 266 -6.33 5.64 17.41
C ARG A 266 -6.61 6.02 15.96
N LYS A 267 -7.74 5.53 15.40
CA LYS A 267 -8.17 5.84 14.04
C LYS A 267 -8.57 7.32 13.90
N HIS A 268 -9.13 7.91 14.97
CA HIS A 268 -9.65 9.29 15.01
C HIS A 268 -10.75 9.56 13.98
N GLU A 269 -11.54 8.55 13.68
CA GLU A 269 -12.77 8.61 12.89
C GLU A 269 -13.87 7.91 13.69
N THR A 270 -15.13 8.17 13.35
CA THR A 270 -16.29 7.52 13.98
C THR A 270 -17.08 6.67 12.99
N ARG A 271 -17.84 5.73 13.51
CA ARG A 271 -18.75 4.91 12.72
C ARG A 271 -19.70 5.75 11.86
N GLU A 272 -20.23 6.84 12.42
CA GLU A 272 -21.15 7.75 11.74
C GLU A 272 -20.48 8.48 10.58
N GLN A 273 -19.22 8.89 10.74
CA GLN A 273 -18.43 9.46 9.65
C GLN A 273 -18.21 8.44 8.53
N HIS A 274 -17.93 7.19 8.87
CA HIS A 274 -17.79 6.12 7.90
C HIS A 274 -19.09 5.87 7.11
N ILE A 275 -20.22 5.74 7.79
CA ILE A 275 -21.54 5.55 7.14
C ILE A 275 -21.83 6.73 6.21
N ASN A 276 -21.64 7.97 6.69
CA ASN A 276 -21.89 9.18 5.91
C ASN A 276 -21.00 9.24 4.66
N ALA A 277 -19.69 8.92 4.77
CA ALA A 277 -18.79 8.91 3.64
C ALA A 277 -19.19 7.88 2.57
N VAL A 278 -19.63 6.68 2.98
CA VAL A 278 -20.14 5.66 2.06
C VAL A 278 -21.39 6.16 1.33
N ILE A 279 -22.37 6.66 2.07
CA ILE A 279 -23.64 7.14 1.51
C ILE A 279 -23.39 8.30 0.53
N LEU A 280 -22.60 9.31 0.92
CA LEU A 280 -22.30 10.46 0.08
C LEU A 280 -21.54 10.08 -1.19
N SER A 281 -20.62 9.10 -1.11
CA SER A 281 -19.91 8.59 -2.28
C SER A 281 -20.86 7.92 -3.26
N LYS A 282 -21.78 7.08 -2.78
CA LYS A 282 -22.82 6.44 -3.61
C LYS A 282 -23.76 7.46 -4.25
N ILE A 283 -24.18 8.48 -3.51
CA ILE A 283 -25.01 9.59 -4.04
C ILE A 283 -24.25 10.34 -5.15
N ALA A 284 -22.94 10.52 -5.02
CA ALA A 284 -22.09 11.13 -6.05
C ALA A 284 -21.85 10.21 -7.25
N GLY A 285 -22.27 8.95 -7.21
CA GLY A 285 -22.05 7.96 -8.28
C GLY A 285 -20.70 7.24 -8.23
N ILE A 286 -20.01 7.29 -7.09
CA ILE A 286 -18.72 6.62 -6.88
C ILE A 286 -18.96 5.32 -6.11
N ARG A 287 -18.41 4.21 -6.61
CA ARG A 287 -18.40 2.93 -5.89
C ARG A 287 -17.54 3.02 -4.63
N VAL A 288 -17.92 2.29 -3.61
CA VAL A 288 -17.17 2.23 -2.34
C VAL A 288 -16.75 0.82 -2.04
N LYS A 289 -15.44 0.65 -1.81
CA LYS A 289 -14.89 -0.55 -1.17
C LYS A 289 -14.57 -0.24 0.29
N ALA A 290 -15.22 -0.95 1.22
CA ALA A 290 -14.91 -0.87 2.64
C ALA A 290 -13.75 -1.83 2.99
N LEU A 291 -12.71 -1.32 3.67
CA LEU A 291 -11.60 -2.13 4.17
C LEU A 291 -11.75 -2.26 5.68
N MET A 292 -11.87 -3.49 6.18
CA MET A 292 -12.09 -3.79 7.59
C MET A 292 -11.04 -4.78 8.11
N ILE A 293 -10.81 -4.73 9.41
CA ILE A 293 -9.85 -5.60 10.12
C ILE A 293 -10.56 -6.21 11.31
N VAL A 294 -10.38 -7.52 11.54
CA VAL A 294 -10.80 -8.23 12.75
C VAL A 294 -9.59 -8.64 13.57
N GLY A 295 -9.75 -8.83 14.88
CA GLY A 295 -8.66 -9.10 15.82
C GLY A 295 -7.98 -7.83 16.34
N LEU A 296 -8.65 -6.69 16.23
CA LEU A 296 -8.16 -5.39 16.72
C LEU A 296 -8.15 -5.32 18.26
N PRO A 297 -7.29 -4.48 18.89
CA PRO A 297 -7.22 -4.33 20.33
C PRO A 297 -8.56 -4.03 21.00
N GLY A 298 -8.94 -4.88 21.97
CA GLY A 298 -10.19 -4.75 22.71
C GLY A 298 -11.43 -5.27 21.98
N GLU A 299 -11.25 -5.98 20.87
CA GLU A 299 -12.38 -6.54 20.11
C GLU A 299 -13.04 -7.70 20.89
N THR A 300 -14.37 -7.72 20.86
CA THR A 300 -15.26 -8.68 21.52
C THR A 300 -16.35 -9.13 20.54
N PRO A 301 -17.09 -10.21 20.84
CA PRO A 301 -18.24 -10.60 20.03
C PRO A 301 -19.27 -9.47 19.82
N GLU A 302 -19.47 -8.59 20.83
CA GLU A 302 -20.39 -7.45 20.74
C GLU A 302 -19.90 -6.40 19.73
N THR A 303 -18.61 -6.06 19.74
CA THR A 303 -18.02 -5.10 18.79
C THR A 303 -18.00 -5.65 17.36
N ILE A 304 -17.92 -6.97 17.21
CA ILE A 304 -18.11 -7.63 15.90
C ILE A 304 -19.56 -7.48 15.42
N GLN A 305 -20.58 -7.57 16.32
CA GLN A 305 -21.97 -7.28 15.95
C GLN A 305 -22.17 -5.81 15.55
N GLU A 306 -21.45 -4.86 16.18
CA GLU A 306 -21.45 -3.46 15.74
C GLU A 306 -20.85 -3.31 14.32
N SER A 307 -19.78 -4.04 14.00
CA SER A 307 -19.20 -4.09 12.66
C SER A 307 -20.14 -4.71 11.63
N LYS A 308 -20.87 -5.78 12.01
CA LYS A 308 -21.93 -6.36 11.18
C LYS A 308 -23.05 -5.35 10.91
N SER A 309 -23.52 -4.67 11.94
CA SER A 309 -24.54 -3.62 11.84
C SER A 309 -24.06 -2.43 10.99
N PHE A 310 -22.78 -2.10 11.01
CA PHE A 310 -22.18 -1.10 10.12
C PHE A 310 -22.31 -1.51 8.65
N ILE A 311 -21.94 -2.74 8.29
CA ILE A 311 -22.01 -3.25 6.91
C ILE A 311 -23.45 -3.15 6.40
N GLN A 312 -24.45 -3.54 7.23
CA GLN A 312 -25.85 -3.47 6.87
C GLN A 312 -26.40 -2.04 6.72
N ALA A 313 -25.87 -1.09 7.50
CA ALA A 313 -26.32 0.31 7.46
C ALA A 313 -25.64 1.12 6.34
N ALA A 314 -24.40 0.82 6.02
CA ALA A 314 -23.61 1.55 5.03
C ALA A 314 -23.77 0.96 3.62
N GLU A 315 -24.01 -0.34 3.50
CA GLU A 315 -24.15 -1.07 2.23
C GLU A 315 -23.06 -0.70 1.21
N PRO A 316 -21.75 -0.94 1.52
CA PRO A 316 -20.70 -0.66 0.55
C PRO A 316 -20.85 -1.53 -0.70
N ASP A 317 -20.30 -1.11 -1.84
CA ASP A 317 -20.37 -1.87 -3.10
C ASP A 317 -19.38 -3.03 -3.16
N ASP A 318 -18.33 -3.01 -2.33
CA ASP A 318 -17.34 -4.07 -2.16
C ASP A 318 -16.80 -4.05 -0.73
N LEU A 319 -16.35 -5.20 -0.23
CA LEU A 319 -15.86 -5.37 1.12
C LEU A 319 -14.57 -6.21 1.11
N ASP A 320 -13.56 -5.78 1.84
CA ASP A 320 -12.41 -6.62 2.19
C ASP A 320 -12.29 -6.67 3.72
N VAL A 321 -12.39 -7.86 4.31
CA VAL A 321 -12.19 -8.10 5.73
C VAL A 321 -10.92 -8.91 5.91
N THR A 322 -9.92 -8.31 6.54
CA THR A 322 -8.65 -8.98 6.85
C THR A 322 -8.54 -9.26 8.33
N VAL A 323 -7.66 -10.18 8.69
CA VAL A 323 -7.25 -10.42 10.09
C VAL A 323 -6.07 -9.54 10.43
N LEU A 324 -6.03 -9.01 11.65
CA LEU A 324 -4.92 -8.19 12.13
C LEU A 324 -3.60 -8.96 12.02
N SER A 325 -2.64 -8.34 11.36
CA SER A 325 -1.25 -8.78 11.33
C SER A 325 -0.36 -7.73 11.96
N VAL A 326 0.29 -8.10 13.06
CA VAL A 326 1.09 -7.17 13.85
C VAL A 326 2.50 -7.12 13.29
N TYR A 327 2.76 -6.15 12.41
CA TYR A 327 4.09 -5.97 11.78
C TYR A 327 5.06 -5.19 12.66
N LYS A 328 6.34 -5.55 12.61
CA LYS A 328 7.44 -4.74 13.16
C LYS A 328 7.31 -3.29 12.67
N GLY A 329 7.51 -2.33 13.57
CA GLY A 329 7.42 -0.90 13.27
C GLY A 329 6.05 -0.26 13.49
N CYS A 330 4.96 -1.02 13.70
CA CYS A 330 3.71 -0.45 14.19
C CYS A 330 3.71 -0.27 15.73
N ASP A 331 2.80 0.58 16.22
CA ASP A 331 2.76 0.87 17.68
C ASP A 331 2.31 -0.36 18.51
N ILE A 332 1.41 -1.18 17.97
CA ILE A 332 0.98 -2.44 18.60
C ILE A 332 2.18 -3.38 18.80
N TYR A 333 3.04 -3.55 17.77
CA TYR A 333 4.22 -4.41 17.88
C TYR A 333 5.20 -3.91 18.96
N ASN A 334 5.39 -2.60 19.04
CA ASN A 334 6.37 -2.00 19.94
C ASN A 334 5.86 -1.91 21.40
N ASN A 335 4.55 -1.99 21.60
CA ASN A 335 3.89 -1.81 22.91
C ASN A 335 2.75 -2.83 23.11
N PRO A 336 2.99 -4.15 23.01
CA PRO A 336 1.94 -5.18 23.05
C PRO A 336 1.12 -5.16 24.34
N ASP A 337 1.75 -4.95 25.49
CA ASP A 337 1.08 -4.90 26.80
C ASP A 337 0.04 -3.78 26.87
N ARG A 338 0.29 -2.65 26.21
CA ARG A 338 -0.66 -1.52 26.15
C ARG A 338 -1.95 -1.88 25.43
N TYR A 339 -1.86 -2.79 24.49
CA TYR A 339 -2.98 -3.20 23.64
C TYR A 339 -3.59 -4.53 24.07
N GLU A 340 -3.05 -5.15 25.13
CA GLU A 340 -3.52 -6.42 25.70
C GLU A 340 -3.64 -7.52 24.61
N LEU A 341 -2.73 -7.53 23.63
CA LEU A 341 -2.69 -8.52 22.55
C LEU A 341 -1.57 -9.53 22.79
N THR A 342 -1.90 -10.78 22.57
CA THR A 342 -0.91 -11.84 22.40
C THR A 342 -0.81 -12.19 20.92
N PHE A 343 0.39 -12.22 20.36
CA PHE A 343 0.60 -12.57 18.96
C PHE A 343 1.92 -13.31 18.74
N SER A 344 1.96 -14.18 17.75
CA SER A 344 3.19 -14.74 17.22
C SER A 344 3.77 -13.83 16.13
N ASP A 345 5.08 -13.95 15.86
CA ASP A 345 5.74 -13.16 14.82
C ASP A 345 5.09 -13.44 13.46
N PRO A 346 4.41 -12.46 12.85
CA PRO A 346 3.72 -12.68 11.58
C PRO A 346 4.72 -12.63 10.44
N THR A 347 5.29 -13.77 10.07
CA THR A 347 5.96 -13.89 8.78
C THR A 347 4.96 -13.78 7.64
N TRP A 348 3.69 -14.10 7.91
CA TRP A 348 2.59 -14.08 6.96
C TRP A 348 1.33 -13.44 7.53
N TYR A 349 0.78 -12.45 6.83
CA TYR A 349 -0.55 -11.93 7.12
C TYR A 349 -1.65 -12.63 6.29
N LYS A 350 -1.27 -13.38 5.27
CA LYS A 350 -2.13 -14.31 4.52
C LYS A 350 -1.42 -15.64 4.42
N GLY A 351 -2.16 -16.71 4.51
CA GLY A 351 -1.71 -18.05 4.18
C GLY A 351 -1.52 -18.22 2.67
N LYS A 352 -2.04 -19.29 2.11
CA LYS A 352 -2.20 -19.39 0.65
C LYS A 352 -3.19 -18.34 0.16
N PRO A 353 -3.19 -18.02 -1.15
CA PRO A 353 -4.17 -17.08 -1.69
C PRO A 353 -5.61 -17.43 -1.25
N GLY A 354 -6.30 -16.46 -0.63
CA GLY A 354 -7.65 -16.66 -0.07
C GLY A 354 -7.72 -17.19 1.36
N GLU A 355 -6.62 -17.62 1.97
CA GLU A 355 -6.55 -18.02 3.37
C GLU A 355 -6.20 -16.78 4.26
N TYR A 356 -6.80 -16.74 5.45
CA TYR A 356 -6.58 -15.66 6.43
C TYR A 356 -6.20 -16.24 7.79
N PRO A 357 -4.97 -16.76 7.95
CA PRO A 357 -4.52 -17.28 9.23
C PRO A 357 -4.46 -16.15 10.26
N CYS A 358 -4.94 -16.41 11.46
CA CYS A 358 -4.85 -15.49 12.59
C CYS A 358 -3.68 -15.89 13.48
N SER A 359 -2.81 -14.94 13.79
CA SER A 359 -1.71 -15.08 14.75
C SER A 359 -1.88 -14.22 15.99
N VAL A 360 -3.10 -13.72 16.22
CA VAL A 360 -3.43 -12.77 17.30
C VAL A 360 -4.52 -13.36 18.18
N ASP A 361 -4.37 -13.21 19.49
CA ASP A 361 -5.45 -13.37 20.47
C ASP A 361 -5.72 -12.02 21.14
N THR A 362 -6.99 -11.69 21.33
CA THR A 362 -7.43 -10.62 22.23
C THR A 362 -7.82 -11.21 23.58
N PRO A 363 -8.03 -10.41 24.65
CA PRO A 363 -8.54 -10.90 25.94
C PRO A 363 -9.90 -11.60 25.82
N ALA A 364 -10.73 -11.22 24.86
CA ALA A 364 -12.10 -11.71 24.69
C ALA A 364 -12.29 -12.71 23.54
N MET A 365 -11.34 -12.81 22.61
CA MET A 365 -11.46 -13.68 21.44
C MET A 365 -10.14 -14.36 21.11
N LYS A 366 -10.20 -15.66 20.85
CA LYS A 366 -9.07 -16.45 20.36
C LYS A 366 -8.94 -16.36 18.84
N SER A 367 -7.79 -16.77 18.35
CA SER A 367 -7.45 -16.68 16.91
C SER A 367 -8.44 -17.39 16.00
N ASP A 368 -9.00 -18.53 16.38
CA ASP A 368 -10.06 -19.24 15.66
C ASP A 368 -11.38 -18.48 15.65
N GLU A 369 -11.80 -17.90 16.79
CA GLU A 369 -12.99 -17.07 16.93
C GLU A 369 -12.86 -15.78 16.08
N ILE A 370 -11.65 -15.21 15.97
CA ILE A 370 -11.37 -14.06 15.11
C ILE A 370 -11.55 -14.42 13.63
N VAL A 371 -11.08 -15.61 13.22
CA VAL A 371 -11.28 -16.10 11.84
C VAL A 371 -12.77 -16.33 11.57
N GLU A 372 -13.53 -16.91 12.51
CA GLU A 372 -14.98 -17.08 12.40
C GLU A 372 -15.70 -15.73 12.28
N ALA A 373 -15.29 -14.74 13.06
CA ALA A 373 -15.83 -13.37 12.97
C ALA A 373 -15.58 -12.75 11.59
N ARG A 374 -14.39 -12.93 11.03
CA ARG A 374 -14.07 -12.51 9.65
C ARG A 374 -15.05 -13.14 8.65
N GLU A 375 -15.26 -14.43 8.72
CA GLU A 375 -16.18 -15.16 7.83
C GLU A 375 -17.63 -14.72 8.00
N MET A 376 -18.05 -14.42 9.24
CA MET A 376 -19.39 -13.90 9.50
C MET A 376 -19.62 -12.53 8.85
N LEU A 377 -18.64 -11.60 8.97
CA LEU A 377 -18.72 -10.27 8.34
C LEU A 377 -18.78 -10.39 6.81
N TRP A 378 -17.95 -11.25 6.23
CA TRP A 378 -17.96 -11.52 4.79
C TRP A 378 -19.29 -12.10 4.29
N LYS A 379 -19.84 -13.08 5.02
CA LYS A 379 -21.18 -13.64 4.71
C LYS A 379 -22.30 -12.60 4.86
N THR A 380 -22.19 -11.68 5.83
CA THR A 380 -23.15 -10.59 6.00
C THR A 380 -23.18 -9.70 4.78
N PHE A 381 -22.02 -9.31 4.27
CA PHE A 381 -21.91 -8.50 3.06
C PHE A 381 -22.52 -9.22 1.83
N ASN A 382 -22.19 -10.49 1.63
CA ASN A 382 -22.69 -11.26 0.48
C ASN A 382 -24.21 -11.55 0.54
N ALA A 383 -24.86 -11.25 1.64
CA ALA A 383 -26.32 -11.41 1.82
C ALA A 383 -27.09 -10.10 1.58
N LEU A 384 -26.40 -8.97 1.31
CA LEU A 384 -26.99 -7.70 0.91
C LEU A 384 -27.31 -7.67 -0.58
#